data_1af08eadbe29ec4b2762e04a3e72f806
#
_entry.id   1af08eadbe29ec4b2762e04a3e72f806
#
_cell.length_a   1.000
_cell.length_b   1.000
_cell.length_c   1.000
_cell.angle_alpha   90.00
_cell.angle_beta   90.00
_cell.angle_gamma   90.00
#
_symmetry.space_group_name_H-M   'P 1'
#
loop_
_entity.id
_entity.type
_entity.pdbx_description
1 polymer ?
#
loop_
_entity_poly.entity_id
_entity_poly.type
_entity_poly.pdbx_seq_one_letter_code
_entity_poly.pdbx_strand_id
1 'polypeptide(L)'
;MQRLQALALVVGPVIFAASPFFWVDGHYGVTGGVLIAVSTVPWVFGLIGEYERLREHAPVAAGLWLLLLLAGMLGTVAFGLQGFFEGAFGLHDRVGLARFDDYPPLSLLVLWLPGPAFPAAMFVYGALLLWTRAAPPWDTALICLAAVAFPLGRVLRWEWVAYVVDVLVIVAFTHLARRAWQRTREPAGRPNGT
;
A
#
# COMPACT_ATOMS: atom_id res chain seq x y z
N MET A 1 -18.75 9.56 4.10
CA MET A 1 -17.29 9.43 4.04
C MET A 1 -16.83 8.00 4.33
N GLN A 2 -17.13 7.41 5.48
CA GLN A 2 -16.64 6.07 5.91
C GLN A 2 -16.89 4.94 4.89
N ARG A 3 -18.07 4.91 4.23
CA ARG A 3 -18.36 3.89 3.20
C ARG A 3 -17.47 4.02 1.96
N LEU A 4 -17.17 5.25 1.55
CA LEU A 4 -16.25 5.50 0.43
C LEU A 4 -14.82 5.11 0.79
N GLN A 5 -14.39 5.40 2.03
CA GLN A 5 -13.08 4.96 2.53
C GLN A 5 -12.98 3.43 2.59
N ALA A 6 -14.04 2.75 3.07
CA ALA A 6 -14.08 1.28 3.07
C ALA A 6 -14.02 0.69 1.65
N LEU A 7 -14.70 1.27 0.67
CA LEU A 7 -14.59 0.86 -0.72
C LEU A 7 -13.19 1.09 -1.27
N ALA A 8 -12.61 2.24 -0.97
CA ALA A 8 -11.28 2.63 -1.44
C ALA A 8 -10.17 1.72 -0.89
N LEU A 9 -10.34 1.17 0.34
CA LEU A 9 -9.45 0.14 0.90
C LEU A 9 -9.38 -1.14 0.06
N VAL A 10 -10.39 -1.41 -0.76
CA VAL A 10 -10.39 -2.59 -1.66
C VAL A 10 -9.95 -2.19 -3.06
N VAL A 11 -10.45 -1.05 -3.56
CA VAL A 11 -10.19 -0.60 -4.93
C VAL A 11 -8.70 -0.35 -5.17
N GLY A 12 -8.01 0.31 -4.23
CA GLY A 12 -6.58 0.58 -4.32
C GLY A 12 -5.74 -0.71 -4.50
N PRO A 13 -5.80 -1.65 -3.55
CA PRO A 13 -5.13 -2.95 -3.68
C PRO A 13 -5.48 -3.74 -4.93
N VAL A 14 -6.75 -3.73 -5.37
CA VAL A 14 -7.17 -4.45 -6.59
C VAL A 14 -6.52 -3.85 -7.84
N ILE A 15 -6.50 -2.53 -7.97
CA ILE A 15 -5.81 -1.86 -9.09
C ILE A 15 -4.31 -2.16 -9.03
N PHE A 16 -3.71 -2.12 -7.84
CA PHE A 16 -2.29 -2.42 -7.65
C PHE A 16 -1.96 -3.86 -8.05
N ALA A 17 -2.78 -4.82 -7.63
CA ALA A 17 -2.64 -6.24 -7.92
C ALA A 17 -2.85 -6.59 -9.40
N ALA A 18 -3.49 -5.72 -10.17
CA ALA A 18 -3.58 -5.89 -11.61
C ALA A 18 -2.25 -5.58 -12.33
N SER A 19 -1.33 -4.84 -11.69
CA SER A 19 -0.10 -4.39 -12.35
C SER A 19 0.85 -5.50 -12.81
N PRO A 20 1.08 -6.64 -12.08
CA PRO A 20 1.99 -7.69 -12.53
C PRO A 20 1.54 -8.41 -13.80
N PHE A 21 0.25 -8.41 -14.11
CA PHE A 21 -0.26 -9.01 -15.35
C PHE A 21 0.20 -8.28 -16.62
N PHE A 22 0.75 -7.08 -16.46
CA PHE A 22 1.26 -6.24 -17.55
C PHE A 22 2.79 -6.11 -17.51
N TRP A 23 3.46 -6.92 -16.70
CA TRP A 23 4.92 -6.95 -16.71
C TRP A 23 5.43 -7.61 -17.98
N VAL A 24 6.52 -7.08 -18.51
CA VAL A 24 7.20 -7.59 -19.70
C VAL A 24 8.67 -7.82 -19.31
N ASP A 25 9.14 -9.03 -19.44
CA ASP A 25 10.53 -9.42 -19.15
C ASP A 25 11.02 -8.93 -17.75
N GLY A 26 10.15 -9.04 -16.74
CA GLY A 26 10.45 -8.59 -15.39
C GLY A 26 10.44 -7.06 -15.20
N HIS A 27 9.92 -6.30 -16.15
CA HIS A 27 9.73 -4.84 -16.06
C HIS A 27 8.26 -4.50 -15.90
N TYR A 28 7.97 -3.41 -15.18
CA TYR A 28 6.58 -2.98 -14.95
C TYR A 28 5.82 -2.66 -16.24
N GLY A 29 6.52 -2.16 -17.27
CA GLY A 29 5.91 -1.73 -18.53
C GLY A 29 5.04 -0.48 -18.35
N VAL A 30 4.52 0.04 -19.47
CA VAL A 30 3.69 1.24 -19.49
C VAL A 30 2.43 1.07 -18.64
N THR A 31 1.65 0.02 -18.92
CA THR A 31 0.37 -0.22 -18.23
C THR A 31 0.56 -0.58 -16.77
N GLY A 32 1.51 -1.48 -16.45
CA GLY A 32 1.79 -1.87 -15.07
C GLY A 32 2.25 -0.69 -14.22
N GLY A 33 3.12 0.17 -14.79
CA GLY A 33 3.59 1.39 -14.12
C GLY A 33 2.45 2.36 -13.80
N VAL A 34 1.56 2.60 -14.76
CA VAL A 34 0.36 3.45 -14.55
C VAL A 34 -0.55 2.87 -13.46
N LEU A 35 -0.82 1.55 -13.50
CA LEU A 35 -1.68 0.91 -12.50
C LEU A 35 -1.09 1.03 -11.09
N ILE A 36 0.22 0.87 -10.92
CA ILE A 36 0.90 1.09 -9.65
C ILE A 36 0.68 2.52 -9.17
N ALA A 37 0.94 3.52 -10.01
CA ALA A 37 0.82 4.92 -9.62
C ALA A 37 -0.62 5.31 -9.27
N VAL A 38 -1.59 4.97 -10.12
CA VAL A 38 -3.01 5.34 -9.96
C VAL A 38 -3.65 4.63 -8.76
N SER A 39 -3.24 3.41 -8.45
CA SER A 39 -3.76 2.65 -7.30
C SER A 39 -3.55 3.35 -5.96
N THR A 40 -2.53 4.20 -5.85
CA THR A 40 -2.21 4.92 -4.62
C THR A 40 -3.30 5.90 -4.21
N VAL A 41 -4.03 6.49 -5.15
CA VAL A 41 -5.07 7.48 -4.87
C VAL A 41 -6.22 6.89 -4.03
N PRO A 42 -6.95 5.86 -4.49
CA PRO A 42 -7.98 5.24 -3.67
C PRO A 42 -7.39 4.59 -2.42
N TRP A 43 -6.19 4.00 -2.50
CA TRP A 43 -5.61 3.31 -1.35
C TRP A 43 -5.31 4.28 -0.21
N VAL A 44 -4.65 5.42 -0.49
CA VAL A 44 -4.41 6.48 0.51
C VAL A 44 -5.72 6.96 1.12
N PHE A 45 -6.74 7.22 0.30
CA PHE A 45 -8.02 7.67 0.78
C PHE A 45 -8.67 6.67 1.77
N GLY A 46 -8.57 5.37 1.47
CA GLY A 46 -9.02 4.32 2.38
C GLY A 46 -8.21 4.26 3.67
N LEU A 47 -6.86 4.37 3.57
CA LEU A 47 -5.95 4.33 4.72
C LEU A 47 -6.05 5.56 5.62
N ILE A 48 -6.49 6.71 5.10
CA ILE A 48 -6.85 7.87 5.93
C ILE A 48 -8.01 7.50 6.87
N GLY A 49 -9.00 6.74 6.42
CA GLY A 49 -10.06 6.25 7.30
C GLY A 49 -9.55 5.33 8.43
N GLU A 50 -8.52 4.52 8.14
CA GLU A 50 -7.86 3.69 9.15
C GLU A 50 -7.02 4.55 10.13
N TYR A 51 -6.37 5.59 9.63
CA TYR A 51 -5.68 6.58 10.47
C TYR A 51 -6.65 7.26 11.44
N GLU A 52 -7.80 7.74 10.95
CA GLU A 52 -8.82 8.37 11.80
C GLU A 52 -9.26 7.46 12.94
N ARG A 53 -9.36 6.16 12.68
CA ARG A 53 -9.69 5.15 13.68
C ARG A 53 -8.55 4.87 14.67
N LEU A 54 -7.32 4.73 14.16
CA LEU A 54 -6.16 4.41 15.00
C LEU A 54 -5.78 5.57 15.92
N ARG A 55 -5.94 6.81 15.48
CA ARG A 55 -5.61 7.99 16.29
C ARG A 55 -6.46 8.12 17.55
N GLU A 56 -7.65 7.52 17.59
CA GLU A 56 -8.49 7.48 18.80
C GLU A 56 -7.84 6.66 19.94
N HIS A 57 -7.00 5.69 19.60
CA HIS A 57 -6.37 4.78 20.55
C HIS A 57 -4.88 5.07 20.76
N ALA A 58 -4.20 5.54 19.71
CA ALA A 58 -2.74 5.74 19.71
C ALA A 58 -2.38 6.96 18.82
N PRO A 59 -2.70 8.20 19.23
CA PRO A 59 -2.64 9.38 18.36
C PRO A 59 -1.24 9.66 17.81
N VAL A 60 -0.19 9.55 18.64
CA VAL A 60 1.19 9.81 18.21
C VAL A 60 1.67 8.73 17.26
N ALA A 61 1.45 7.46 17.59
CA ALA A 61 1.88 6.35 16.75
C ALA A 61 1.13 6.33 15.40
N ALA A 62 -0.16 6.62 15.40
CA ALA A 62 -0.93 6.77 14.18
C ALA A 62 -0.44 7.93 13.31
N GLY A 63 -0.06 9.07 13.91
CA GLY A 63 0.51 10.21 13.19
C GLY A 63 1.84 9.86 12.53
N LEU A 64 2.76 9.21 13.25
CA LEU A 64 4.04 8.76 12.71
C LEU A 64 3.85 7.72 11.60
N TRP A 65 2.92 6.79 11.79
CA TRP A 65 2.54 5.83 10.74
C TRP A 65 2.02 6.54 9.49
N LEU A 66 1.14 7.53 9.63
CA LEU A 66 0.61 8.27 8.48
C LEU A 66 1.73 8.97 7.69
N LEU A 67 2.69 9.59 8.37
CA LEU A 67 3.84 10.20 7.71
C LEU A 67 4.67 9.16 6.94
N LEU A 68 4.95 8.02 7.56
CA LEU A 68 5.67 6.92 6.91
C LEU A 68 4.89 6.37 5.71
N LEU A 69 3.56 6.24 5.84
CA LEU A 69 2.66 5.82 4.76
C LEU A 69 2.72 6.79 3.57
N LEU A 70 2.60 8.09 3.83
CA LEU A 70 2.64 9.10 2.76
C LEU A 70 3.99 9.10 2.03
N ALA A 71 5.09 8.96 2.78
CA ALA A 71 6.41 8.77 2.17
C ALA A 71 6.46 7.51 1.30
N GLY A 72 5.93 6.38 1.80
CA GLY A 72 5.86 5.13 1.06
C GLY A 72 5.00 5.21 -0.20
N MET A 73 3.88 5.92 -0.14
CA MET A 73 3.02 6.15 -1.29
C MET A 73 3.68 7.04 -2.34
N LEU A 74 4.46 8.05 -1.93
CA LEU A 74 5.30 8.82 -2.84
C LEU A 74 6.28 7.90 -3.58
N GLY A 75 6.96 7.01 -2.88
CA GLY A 75 7.85 6.00 -3.47
C GLY A 75 7.12 5.07 -4.43
N THR A 76 5.93 4.62 -4.07
CA THR A 76 5.11 3.75 -4.93
C THR A 76 4.74 4.46 -6.24
N VAL A 77 4.35 5.74 -6.17
CA VAL A 77 4.11 6.57 -7.38
C VAL A 77 5.40 6.73 -8.19
N ALA A 78 6.52 7.05 -7.54
CA ALA A 78 7.79 7.23 -8.23
C ALA A 78 8.25 5.98 -8.98
N PHE A 79 8.15 4.80 -8.37
CA PHE A 79 8.46 3.51 -9.03
C PHE A 79 7.45 3.16 -10.13
N GLY A 80 6.17 3.49 -9.96
CA GLY A 80 5.16 3.33 -11.00
C GLY A 80 5.48 4.19 -12.23
N LEU A 81 5.79 5.48 -12.01
CA LEU A 81 6.17 6.39 -13.09
C LEU A 81 7.51 6.02 -13.72
N GLN A 82 8.49 5.54 -12.94
CA GLN A 82 9.74 5.01 -13.48
C GLN A 82 9.46 3.86 -14.46
N GLY A 83 8.64 2.89 -14.08
CA GLY A 83 8.25 1.79 -14.96
C GLY A 83 7.48 2.25 -16.21
N PHE A 84 6.59 3.24 -16.06
CA PHE A 84 5.89 3.87 -17.17
C PHE A 84 6.87 4.50 -18.18
N PHE A 85 7.81 5.32 -17.72
CA PHE A 85 8.78 6.00 -18.60
C PHE A 85 9.76 5.02 -19.21
N GLU A 86 10.24 4.01 -18.47
CA GLU A 86 11.09 2.96 -19.04
C GLU A 86 10.37 2.25 -20.20
N GLY A 87 9.11 1.85 -20.01
CA GLY A 87 8.32 1.23 -21.06
C GLY A 87 8.03 2.16 -22.23
N ALA A 88 7.68 3.42 -21.98
CA ALA A 88 7.33 4.40 -23.02
C ALA A 88 8.55 4.79 -23.87
N PHE A 89 9.74 4.82 -23.29
CA PHE A 89 10.99 5.15 -24.01
C PHE A 89 11.76 3.93 -24.50
N GLY A 90 11.23 2.71 -24.29
CA GLY A 90 11.90 1.49 -24.69
C GLY A 90 13.25 1.24 -23.97
N LEU A 91 13.35 1.69 -22.71
CA LEU A 91 14.54 1.49 -21.90
C LEU A 91 14.52 0.07 -21.30
N HIS A 92 15.59 -0.68 -21.50
CA HIS A 92 15.75 -2.04 -21.00
C HIS A 92 16.86 -2.11 -19.96
N ASP A 93 16.97 -3.23 -19.25
CA ASP A 93 18.11 -3.58 -18.40
C ASP A 93 18.42 -2.60 -17.25
N ARG A 94 17.38 -1.97 -16.68
CA ARG A 94 17.52 -0.99 -15.60
C ARG A 94 18.32 0.27 -15.97
N VAL A 95 18.46 0.57 -17.25
CA VAL A 95 19.16 1.77 -17.73
C VAL A 95 18.57 3.03 -17.12
N GLY A 96 17.24 3.08 -16.97
CA GLY A 96 16.57 4.19 -16.31
C GLY A 96 17.02 4.37 -14.86
N LEU A 97 17.09 3.30 -14.08
CA LEU A 97 17.56 3.36 -12.69
C LEU A 97 19.03 3.76 -12.57
N ALA A 98 19.90 3.27 -13.47
CA ALA A 98 21.33 3.64 -13.47
C ALA A 98 21.55 5.14 -13.70
N ARG A 99 20.66 5.82 -14.42
CA ARG A 99 20.75 7.29 -14.61
C ARG A 99 20.49 8.08 -13.32
N PHE A 100 19.81 7.51 -12.35
CA PHE A 100 19.63 8.17 -11.06
C PHE A 100 20.91 8.24 -10.22
N ASP A 101 21.92 7.44 -10.54
CA ASP A 101 23.25 7.51 -9.90
C ASP A 101 23.98 8.81 -10.24
N ASP A 102 23.61 9.49 -11.34
CA ASP A 102 24.10 10.82 -11.68
C ASP A 102 23.57 11.91 -10.72
N TYR A 103 22.50 11.62 -9.94
CA TYR A 103 21.81 12.55 -9.05
C TYR A 103 21.59 11.95 -7.64
N PRO A 104 22.63 11.49 -6.92
CA PRO A 104 22.47 10.67 -5.71
C PRO A 104 21.57 11.28 -4.63
N PRO A 105 21.69 12.60 -4.27
CA PRO A 105 20.83 13.18 -3.23
C PRO A 105 19.34 13.21 -3.61
N LEU A 106 19.04 13.48 -4.88
CA LEU A 106 17.65 13.59 -5.36
C LEU A 106 17.00 12.23 -5.53
N SER A 107 17.74 11.26 -6.07
CA SER A 107 17.26 9.87 -6.19
C SER A 107 17.04 9.22 -4.83
N LEU A 108 17.89 9.51 -3.84
CA LEU A 108 17.68 9.07 -2.46
C LEU A 108 16.35 9.57 -1.91
N LEU A 109 16.04 10.86 -2.10
CA LEU A 109 14.80 11.46 -1.58
C LEU A 109 13.54 11.00 -2.29
N VAL A 110 13.61 10.67 -3.60
CA VAL A 110 12.42 10.36 -4.39
C VAL A 110 12.17 8.85 -4.52
N LEU A 111 13.23 8.04 -4.53
CA LEU A 111 13.15 6.61 -4.78
C LEU A 111 13.61 5.77 -3.59
N TRP A 112 14.87 5.95 -3.19
CA TRP A 112 15.53 5.00 -2.30
C TRP A 112 15.08 5.07 -0.84
N LEU A 113 14.67 6.24 -0.33
CA LEU A 113 14.04 6.37 0.98
C LEU A 113 12.53 6.07 0.93
N PRO A 114 11.75 6.65 -0.01
CA PRO A 114 10.32 6.40 -0.06
C PRO A 114 9.97 4.97 -0.50
N GLY A 115 10.77 4.32 -1.33
CA GLY A 115 10.51 2.96 -1.79
C GLY A 115 10.32 1.96 -0.66
N PRO A 116 11.31 1.77 0.23
CA PRO A 116 11.18 0.91 1.40
C PRO A 116 10.15 1.38 2.44
N ALA A 117 9.80 2.68 2.43
CA ALA A 117 8.84 3.22 3.37
C ALA A 117 7.44 2.62 3.20
N PHE A 118 7.04 2.21 2.00
CA PHE A 118 5.74 1.58 1.79
C PHE A 118 5.60 0.24 2.52
N PRO A 119 6.44 -0.78 2.28
CA PRO A 119 6.34 -2.03 3.03
C PRO A 119 6.59 -1.82 4.53
N ALA A 120 7.46 -0.89 4.93
CA ALA A 120 7.64 -0.54 6.33
C ALA A 120 6.36 0.04 6.94
N ALA A 121 5.65 0.94 6.23
CA ALA A 121 4.37 1.48 6.68
C ALA A 121 3.31 0.40 6.81
N MET A 122 3.25 -0.56 5.89
CA MET A 122 2.32 -1.69 5.98
C MET A 122 2.64 -2.59 7.18
N PHE A 123 3.91 -2.86 7.44
CA PHE A 123 4.32 -3.63 8.62
C PHE A 123 3.95 -2.92 9.92
N VAL A 124 4.27 -1.62 10.04
CA VAL A 124 3.89 -0.79 11.19
C VAL A 124 2.37 -0.72 11.35
N TYR A 125 1.62 -0.63 10.26
CA TYR A 125 0.15 -0.68 10.29
C TYR A 125 -0.35 -1.99 10.89
N GLY A 126 0.14 -3.12 10.42
CA GLY A 126 -0.19 -4.41 11.00
C GLY A 126 0.13 -4.47 12.50
N ALA A 127 1.32 -4.02 12.91
CA ALA A 127 1.71 -3.97 14.31
C ALA A 127 0.79 -3.06 15.16
N LEU A 128 0.38 -1.90 14.64
CA LEU A 128 -0.56 -0.99 15.30
C LEU A 128 -1.95 -1.62 15.44
N LEU A 129 -2.46 -2.31 14.43
CA LEU A 129 -3.72 -3.03 14.50
C LEU A 129 -3.70 -4.12 15.58
N LEU A 130 -2.58 -4.83 15.72
CA LEU A 130 -2.40 -5.85 16.76
C LEU A 130 -2.34 -5.21 18.14
N TRP A 131 -1.51 -4.18 18.31
CA TRP A 131 -1.32 -3.49 19.58
C TRP A 131 -2.61 -2.86 20.09
N THR A 132 -3.35 -2.17 19.22
CA THR A 132 -4.62 -1.52 19.57
C THR A 132 -5.81 -2.49 19.60
N ARG A 133 -5.60 -3.76 19.23
CA ARG A 133 -6.66 -4.77 19.07
C ARG A 133 -7.78 -4.31 18.12
N ALA A 134 -7.44 -3.44 17.16
CA ALA A 134 -8.39 -2.87 16.22
C ALA A 134 -8.82 -3.85 15.11
N ALA A 135 -8.05 -4.91 14.90
CA ALA A 135 -8.33 -5.99 13.95
C ALA A 135 -8.01 -7.37 14.54
N PRO A 136 -8.56 -8.47 13.98
CA PRO A 136 -8.18 -9.82 14.38
C PRO A 136 -6.71 -10.09 14.11
N PRO A 137 -6.05 -10.95 14.91
CA PRO A 137 -4.62 -11.25 14.73
C PRO A 137 -4.27 -11.79 13.35
N TRP A 138 -5.16 -12.53 12.71
CA TRP A 138 -4.92 -13.10 11.39
C TRP A 138 -4.92 -12.03 10.27
N ASP A 139 -5.79 -10.99 10.31
CA ASP A 139 -5.73 -9.85 9.39
C ASP A 139 -4.37 -9.14 9.51
N THR A 140 -3.94 -8.94 10.75
CA THR A 140 -2.64 -8.36 11.08
C THR A 140 -1.49 -9.20 10.52
N ALA A 141 -1.55 -10.52 10.71
CA ALA A 141 -0.53 -11.44 10.21
C ALA A 141 -0.43 -11.40 8.69
N LEU A 142 -1.57 -11.36 7.97
CA LEU A 142 -1.59 -11.24 6.51
C LEU A 142 -0.92 -9.95 6.03
N ILE A 143 -1.21 -8.81 6.68
CA ILE A 143 -0.61 -7.52 6.33
C ILE A 143 0.90 -7.53 6.59
N CYS A 144 1.35 -8.02 7.76
CA CYS A 144 2.76 -8.10 8.09
C CYS A 144 3.52 -9.04 7.16
N LEU A 145 2.94 -10.21 6.83
CA LEU A 145 3.53 -11.17 5.91
C LEU A 145 3.66 -10.57 4.50
N ALA A 146 2.59 -9.92 4.01
CA ALA A 146 2.61 -9.21 2.74
C ALA A 146 3.69 -8.12 2.72
N ALA A 147 3.82 -7.34 3.80
CA ALA A 147 4.82 -6.28 3.91
C ALA A 147 6.26 -6.83 3.84
N VAL A 148 6.53 -7.95 4.52
CA VAL A 148 7.86 -8.59 4.52
C VAL A 148 8.17 -9.23 3.16
N ALA A 149 7.18 -9.85 2.51
CA ALA A 149 7.35 -10.47 1.20
C ALA A 149 7.36 -9.45 0.03
N PHE A 150 6.85 -8.24 0.25
CA PHE A 150 6.74 -7.20 -0.77
C PHE A 150 8.05 -6.91 -1.52
N PRO A 151 9.21 -6.71 -0.85
CA PRO A 151 10.47 -6.47 -1.54
C PRO A 151 10.86 -7.59 -2.49
N LEU A 152 10.59 -8.85 -2.12
CA LEU A 152 10.91 -10.01 -2.97
C LEU A 152 10.09 -9.99 -4.26
N GLY A 153 8.79 -9.70 -4.16
CA GLY A 153 7.92 -9.63 -5.33
C GLY A 153 8.17 -8.40 -6.21
N ARG A 154 8.29 -7.22 -5.58
CA ARG A 154 8.27 -5.94 -6.32
C ARG A 154 9.65 -5.35 -6.60
N VAL A 155 10.64 -5.56 -5.72
CA VAL A 155 12.01 -5.04 -5.92
C VAL A 155 12.87 -6.07 -6.65
N LEU A 156 12.86 -7.34 -6.19
CA LEU A 156 13.57 -8.43 -6.88
C LEU A 156 12.79 -8.92 -8.11
N ARG A 157 11.54 -8.48 -8.28
CA ARG A 157 10.67 -8.78 -9.42
C ARG A 157 10.40 -10.28 -9.60
N TRP A 158 10.20 -10.99 -8.50
CA TRP A 158 9.75 -12.36 -8.53
C TRP A 158 8.23 -12.38 -8.71
N GLU A 159 7.78 -12.59 -9.95
CA GLU A 159 6.36 -12.47 -10.33
C GLU A 159 5.42 -13.28 -9.46
N TRP A 160 5.74 -14.56 -9.21
CA TRP A 160 4.89 -15.41 -8.38
C TRP A 160 4.78 -14.92 -6.92
N VAL A 161 5.86 -14.32 -6.37
CA VAL A 161 5.81 -13.68 -5.04
C VAL A 161 4.94 -12.44 -5.08
N ALA A 162 5.02 -11.65 -6.16
CA ALA A 162 4.16 -10.48 -6.33
C ALA A 162 2.67 -10.87 -6.30
N TYR A 163 2.28 -11.92 -7.03
CA TYR A 163 0.89 -12.43 -6.98
C TYR A 163 0.47 -12.90 -5.58
N VAL A 164 1.35 -13.60 -4.86
CA VAL A 164 1.07 -14.03 -3.48
C VAL A 164 0.87 -12.82 -2.58
N VAL A 165 1.76 -11.83 -2.64
CA VAL A 165 1.65 -10.58 -1.87
C VAL A 165 0.34 -9.87 -2.18
N ASP A 166 -0.03 -9.75 -3.44
CA ASP A 166 -1.25 -9.09 -3.88
C ASP A 166 -2.51 -9.80 -3.34
N VAL A 167 -2.53 -11.13 -3.35
CA VAL A 167 -3.63 -11.90 -2.74
C VAL A 167 -3.73 -11.65 -1.24
N LEU A 168 -2.60 -11.70 -0.51
CA LEU A 168 -2.56 -11.43 0.92
C LEU A 168 -3.11 -10.03 1.24
N VAL A 169 -2.68 -9.03 0.48
CA VAL A 169 -3.12 -7.64 0.64
C VAL A 169 -4.62 -7.51 0.34
N ILE A 170 -5.11 -8.04 -0.79
CA ILE A 170 -6.53 -7.96 -1.15
C ILE A 170 -7.40 -8.63 -0.07
N VAL A 171 -7.03 -9.81 0.40
CA VAL A 171 -7.79 -10.53 1.44
C VAL A 171 -7.84 -9.71 2.72
N ALA A 172 -6.69 -9.25 3.22
CA ALA A 172 -6.63 -8.48 4.46
C ALA A 172 -7.44 -7.17 4.37
N PHE A 173 -7.24 -6.40 3.31
CA PHE A 173 -7.94 -5.12 3.13
C PHE A 173 -9.44 -5.28 2.84
N THR A 174 -9.84 -6.37 2.16
CA THR A 174 -11.27 -6.69 2.00
C THR A 174 -11.94 -6.97 3.34
N HIS A 175 -11.28 -7.69 4.24
CA HIS A 175 -11.81 -7.94 5.58
C HIS A 175 -11.89 -6.66 6.41
N LEU A 176 -10.85 -5.83 6.39
CA LEU A 176 -10.88 -4.53 7.07
C LEU A 176 -12.00 -3.64 6.54
N ALA A 177 -12.17 -3.59 5.22
CA ALA A 177 -13.22 -2.82 4.56
C ALA A 177 -14.62 -3.30 4.96
N ARG A 178 -14.86 -4.63 4.99
CA ARG A 178 -16.14 -5.20 5.46
C ARG A 178 -16.44 -4.80 6.90
N ARG A 179 -15.46 -4.84 7.78
CA ARG A 179 -15.62 -4.42 9.19
C ARG A 179 -15.91 -2.92 9.30
N ALA A 180 -15.19 -2.09 8.54
CA ALA A 180 -15.46 -0.66 8.48
C ALA A 180 -16.90 -0.39 7.98
N TRP A 181 -17.32 -1.10 6.95
CA TRP A 181 -18.69 -1.00 6.41
C TRP A 181 -19.77 -1.44 7.39
N GLN A 182 -19.58 -2.52 8.14
CA GLN A 182 -20.55 -3.02 9.13
C GLN A 182 -20.77 -2.00 10.25
N ARG A 183 -19.71 -1.36 10.75
CA ARG A 183 -19.81 -0.31 11.77
C ARG A 183 -20.67 0.88 11.35
N THR A 184 -20.70 1.21 10.05
CA THR A 184 -21.55 2.29 9.53
C THR A 184 -23.05 1.94 9.53
N ARG A 185 -23.41 0.68 9.78
CA ARG A 185 -24.79 0.20 9.83
C ARG A 185 -25.35 0.09 11.25
N GLU A 186 -24.49 0.07 12.25
CA GLU A 186 -24.92 0.05 13.64
C GLU A 186 -25.47 1.44 14.00
N PRO A 187 -26.76 1.58 14.35
CA PRO A 187 -27.30 2.88 14.74
C PRO A 187 -26.58 3.36 16.01
N ALA A 188 -26.08 4.60 15.96
CA ALA A 188 -25.60 5.30 17.13
C ALA A 188 -26.78 5.43 18.12
N GLY A 189 -26.79 4.58 19.16
CA GLY A 189 -27.76 4.73 20.25
C GLY A 189 -28.67 3.53 20.49
N ARG A 190 -28.13 2.47 21.09
CA ARG A 190 -28.87 1.85 22.19
C ARG A 190 -28.33 2.48 23.48
N PRO A 191 -29.07 3.32 24.17
CA PRO A 191 -28.72 3.61 25.55
C PRO A 191 -28.77 2.28 26.31
N ASN A 192 -27.66 1.96 26.98
CA ASN A 192 -27.62 0.82 27.89
C ASN A 192 -28.81 1.01 28.85
N GLY A 193 -29.82 0.16 28.65
CA GLY A 193 -30.95 0.10 29.54
C GLY A 193 -30.44 -0.16 30.96
N THR A 194 -30.78 0.74 31.82
CA THR A 194 -30.68 0.69 33.27
C THR A 194 -31.21 -0.61 33.83
#